data_da83e881d0bc7009844067a9adb06953
#
_entry.id   da83e881d0bc7009844067a9adb06953
#
_cell.length_a   1.000
_cell.length_b   1.000
_cell.length_c   1.000
_cell.angle_alpha   90.00
_cell.angle_beta   90.00
_cell.angle_gamma   90.00
#
_symmetry.space_group_name_H-M   'P 1'
#
loop_
_entity.id
_entity.type
_entity.pdbx_description
1 polymer ?
#
loop_
_entity_poly.entity_id
_entity_poly.type
_entity_poly.pdbx_seq_one_letter_code
_entity_poly.pdbx_strand_id
1 'polypeptide(L)'
;MLFLGCMLSVVPMACSTDEPAYLFSYFTGDSRDGLHLAYSLDGESWIALNNGQSFLKPIVGKDCLMRDPSICQGPDGVFHLVWTSSWTDRIIGYASSRDLIHWSEQRAIPVMMHEETAHNCWAPELFYDEPSGLFYIIWATTIPGRHKEVPVIESEKGLNHRIYYVTTRDFETFSETKLFFNPDFSVIDAAIVRDETKGDLVMVVKNENSLPAEKNLRVTRTRNLEDGFPTEVSPAITGDYWCEGPAPLFVGDALYVYFDKYRNHRYGAVVSRDHGQTWEDISDRVSFPEGIRHGTAFKVSKEVLEQLLRLQEQE
;
A
#
# COMPACT_ATOMS: atom_id res chain seq x y z
N MET A 1 -61.89 -38.42 14.16
CA MET A 1 -60.88 -38.30 13.17
C MET A 1 -60.26 -36.89 13.38
N LEU A 2 -59.18 -36.81 14.21
CA LEU A 2 -58.47 -35.55 14.49
C LEU A 2 -57.30 -35.42 13.52
N PHE A 3 -57.27 -34.35 12.73
CA PHE A 3 -56.10 -34.00 11.93
C PHE A 3 -55.15 -33.14 12.77
N LEU A 4 -53.99 -33.65 13.07
CA LEU A 4 -52.88 -32.92 13.68
C LEU A 4 -52.09 -32.20 12.57
N GLY A 5 -52.26 -30.90 12.45
CA GLY A 5 -51.46 -30.07 11.53
C GLY A 5 -50.09 -29.80 12.14
N CYS A 6 -49.06 -30.35 11.49
CA CYS A 6 -47.66 -30.05 11.82
C CYS A 6 -47.28 -28.71 11.19
N MET A 7 -47.14 -27.62 12.00
CA MET A 7 -46.55 -26.38 11.55
C MET A 7 -45.04 -26.55 11.52
N LEU A 8 -44.45 -26.62 10.33
CA LEU A 8 -43.01 -26.43 10.14
C LEU A 8 -42.68 -24.95 10.30
N SER A 9 -42.04 -24.61 11.40
CA SER A 9 -41.39 -23.28 11.57
C SER A 9 -40.16 -23.22 10.69
N VAL A 10 -40.21 -22.45 9.59
CA VAL A 10 -39.07 -22.06 8.81
C VAL A 10 -38.34 -21.00 9.62
N VAL A 11 -37.20 -21.38 10.24
CA VAL A 11 -36.25 -20.42 10.81
C VAL A 11 -35.54 -19.76 9.63
N PRO A 12 -35.63 -18.43 9.47
CA PRO A 12 -34.85 -17.77 8.45
C PRO A 12 -33.38 -17.95 8.82
N MET A 13 -32.63 -18.63 7.97
CA MET A 13 -31.20 -18.68 8.01
C MET A 13 -30.71 -17.26 7.74
N ALA A 14 -30.29 -16.54 8.77
CA ALA A 14 -29.63 -15.26 8.62
C ALA A 14 -28.36 -15.52 7.81
N CYS A 15 -28.38 -15.11 6.55
CA CYS A 15 -27.20 -14.96 5.74
C CYS A 15 -26.39 -13.84 6.42
N SER A 16 -25.39 -14.19 7.22
CA SER A 16 -24.42 -13.22 7.67
C SER A 16 -23.66 -12.81 6.41
N THR A 17 -24.00 -11.67 5.84
CA THR A 17 -23.15 -11.00 4.87
C THR A 17 -21.91 -10.56 5.63
N ASP A 18 -20.87 -11.36 5.54
CA ASP A 18 -19.54 -11.04 6.07
C ASP A 18 -18.92 -9.98 5.15
N GLU A 19 -19.47 -8.75 5.22
CA GLU A 19 -18.86 -7.62 4.52
C GLU A 19 -17.51 -7.35 5.16
N PRO A 20 -16.42 -7.26 4.36
CA PRO A 20 -15.10 -6.99 4.89
C PRO A 20 -15.03 -5.61 5.51
N ALA A 21 -14.16 -5.42 6.48
CA ALA A 21 -13.71 -4.13 6.92
C ALA A 21 -12.43 -3.76 6.18
N TYR A 22 -12.13 -2.48 6.13
CA TYR A 22 -10.93 -1.95 5.48
C TYR A 22 -10.05 -1.27 6.51
N LEU A 23 -8.75 -1.51 6.42
CA LEU A 23 -7.75 -0.81 7.21
C LEU A 23 -6.85 0.02 6.30
N PHE A 24 -6.29 1.08 6.87
CA PHE A 24 -5.29 1.94 6.24
C PHE A 24 -4.11 2.08 7.19
N SER A 25 -2.93 1.58 6.79
CA SER A 25 -1.69 1.86 7.49
C SER A 25 -1.16 3.21 7.03
N TYR A 26 -0.67 4.05 7.94
CA TYR A 26 -0.14 5.35 7.57
C TYR A 26 0.91 5.83 8.57
N PHE A 27 1.64 6.88 8.21
CA PHE A 27 2.48 7.65 9.11
C PHE A 27 1.97 9.09 9.18
N THR A 28 2.42 9.86 10.15
CA THR A 28 2.08 11.27 10.31
C THR A 28 3.26 12.17 9.90
N GLY A 29 3.10 13.49 9.97
CA GLY A 29 4.16 14.44 9.63
C GLY A 29 5.48 14.21 10.39
N ASP A 30 5.41 13.71 11.63
CA ASP A 30 6.57 13.20 12.37
C ASP A 30 6.68 11.69 12.16
N SER A 31 7.38 11.29 11.11
CA SER A 31 7.61 9.88 10.77
C SER A 31 8.39 9.08 11.84
N ARG A 32 8.75 9.66 12.98
CA ARG A 32 9.37 8.99 14.12
C ARG A 32 8.38 8.53 15.18
N ASP A 33 7.15 8.99 15.14
CA ASP A 33 6.10 8.47 16.02
C ASP A 33 5.60 7.09 15.60
N GLY A 34 5.70 6.75 14.33
CA GLY A 34 5.62 5.37 13.84
C GLY A 34 4.36 5.03 13.07
N LEU A 35 3.92 3.77 13.20
CA LEU A 35 2.77 3.20 12.51
C LEU A 35 1.47 3.68 13.13
N HIS A 36 0.61 4.19 12.29
CA HIS A 36 -0.79 4.47 12.63
C HIS A 36 -1.72 3.61 11.77
N LEU A 37 -2.92 3.34 12.28
CA LEU A 37 -3.97 2.63 11.55
C LEU A 37 -5.27 3.44 11.59
N ALA A 38 -6.00 3.39 10.48
CA ALA A 38 -7.38 3.86 10.38
C ALA A 38 -8.24 2.73 9.82
N TYR A 39 -9.55 2.79 10.08
CA TYR A 39 -10.51 1.85 9.52
C TYR A 39 -11.61 2.55 8.75
N SER A 40 -12.22 1.81 7.82
CA SER A 40 -13.41 2.21 7.10
C SER A 40 -14.32 0.99 6.88
N LEU A 41 -15.63 1.24 6.81
CA LEU A 41 -16.63 0.25 6.43
C LEU A 41 -17.21 0.50 5.03
N ASP A 42 -16.97 1.69 4.48
CA ASP A 42 -17.52 2.14 3.19
C ASP A 42 -16.43 2.48 2.16
N GLY A 43 -15.14 2.55 2.57
CA GLY A 43 -14.03 2.99 1.73
C GLY A 43 -13.96 4.52 1.54
N GLU A 44 -14.90 5.30 2.07
CA GLU A 44 -14.93 6.76 1.94
C GLU A 44 -14.64 7.48 3.26
N SER A 45 -15.12 6.91 4.38
CA SER A 45 -14.98 7.48 5.73
C SER A 45 -13.93 6.70 6.52
N TRP A 46 -12.76 7.28 6.74
CA TRP A 46 -11.65 6.66 7.47
C TRP A 46 -11.52 7.26 8.87
N ILE A 47 -11.53 6.38 9.89
CA ILE A 47 -11.50 6.75 11.30
C ILE A 47 -10.22 6.21 11.92
N ALA A 48 -9.47 7.08 12.61
CA ALA A 48 -8.26 6.68 13.31
C ALA A 48 -8.53 5.62 14.38
N LEU A 49 -7.71 4.59 14.44
CA LEU A 49 -7.69 3.61 15.53
C LEU A 49 -6.75 4.07 16.64
N ASN A 50 -6.89 3.44 17.83
CA ASN A 50 -6.06 3.72 19.00
C ASN A 50 -6.00 5.23 19.36
N ASN A 51 -7.15 5.91 19.26
CA ASN A 51 -7.24 7.36 19.50
C ASN A 51 -6.18 8.19 18.74
N GLY A 52 -5.74 7.70 17.56
CA GLY A 52 -4.68 8.31 16.76
C GLY A 52 -3.26 8.10 17.30
N GLN A 53 -3.07 7.25 18.31
CA GLN A 53 -1.76 6.92 18.83
C GLN A 53 -1.07 5.86 17.95
N SER A 54 0.25 5.85 17.99
CA SER A 54 1.08 4.90 17.23
C SER A 54 0.97 3.48 17.77
N PHE A 55 0.91 2.50 16.86
CA PHE A 55 0.95 1.06 17.16
C PHE A 55 2.38 0.50 17.23
N LEU A 56 3.34 1.13 16.56
CA LEU A 56 4.73 0.68 16.52
C LEU A 56 5.67 1.86 16.24
N LYS A 57 6.57 2.17 17.18
CA LYS A 57 7.60 3.19 16.96
C LYS A 57 8.81 2.59 16.26
N PRO A 58 9.38 3.25 15.22
CA PRO A 58 10.52 2.73 14.48
C PRO A 58 11.81 2.79 15.30
N ILE A 59 12.60 1.72 15.24
CA ILE A 59 13.93 1.64 15.84
C ILE A 59 14.99 1.15 14.84
N VAL A 60 14.61 0.91 13.58
CA VAL A 60 15.45 0.37 12.52
C VAL A 60 15.82 1.46 11.52
N GLY A 61 17.02 1.34 10.94
CA GLY A 61 17.53 2.27 9.95
C GLY A 61 18.31 3.43 10.56
N LYS A 62 19.06 4.10 9.73
CA LYS A 62 19.96 5.19 10.13
C LYS A 62 19.22 6.37 10.78
N ASP A 63 18.04 6.69 10.27
CA ASP A 63 17.25 7.84 10.73
C ASP A 63 16.11 7.43 11.67
N CYS A 64 15.87 6.13 11.87
CA CYS A 64 14.76 5.56 12.63
C CYS A 64 13.42 6.20 12.23
N LEU A 65 13.15 6.24 10.93
CA LEU A 65 11.88 6.72 10.38
C LEU A 65 10.93 5.53 10.15
N MET A 66 9.65 5.81 10.19
CA MET A 66 8.63 4.96 9.59
C MET A 66 7.82 5.83 8.62
N ARG A 67 8.19 5.74 7.34
CA ARG A 67 7.43 6.36 6.25
C ARG A 67 6.88 5.25 5.37
N ASP A 68 5.79 5.58 4.69
CA ASP A 68 5.22 4.71 3.67
C ASP A 68 5.00 3.26 4.17
N PRO A 69 4.34 3.06 5.34
CA PRO A 69 4.17 1.72 5.90
C PRO A 69 3.22 0.90 5.04
N SER A 70 3.66 -0.25 4.55
CA SER A 70 2.87 -1.19 3.79
C SER A 70 2.64 -2.49 4.56
N ILE A 71 1.37 -2.91 4.65
CA ILE A 71 0.94 -4.11 5.36
C ILE A 71 0.25 -5.07 4.38
N CYS A 72 0.67 -6.33 4.43
CA CYS A 72 0.04 -7.44 3.72
C CYS A 72 -0.18 -8.62 4.66
N GLN A 73 -1.36 -9.25 4.62
CA GLN A 73 -1.62 -10.47 5.37
C GLN A 73 -1.20 -11.69 4.56
N GLY A 74 -0.44 -12.59 5.19
CA GLY A 74 -0.06 -13.86 4.61
C GLY A 74 -1.16 -14.92 4.72
N PRO A 75 -1.00 -16.07 4.03
CA PRO A 75 -1.97 -17.15 4.05
C PRO A 75 -2.08 -17.85 5.41
N ASP A 76 -1.10 -17.65 6.29
CA ASP A 76 -1.06 -18.14 7.68
C ASP A 76 -1.72 -17.18 8.68
N GLY A 77 -2.30 -16.09 8.17
CA GLY A 77 -2.94 -15.03 8.97
C GLY A 77 -1.99 -14.03 9.61
N VAL A 78 -0.68 -14.14 9.37
CA VAL A 78 0.30 -13.17 9.86
C VAL A 78 0.26 -11.92 8.99
N PHE A 79 0.23 -10.74 9.64
CA PHE A 79 0.42 -9.45 9.01
C PHE A 79 1.91 -9.13 8.95
N HIS A 80 2.39 -8.83 7.77
CA HIS A 80 3.77 -8.39 7.52
C HIS A 80 3.76 -6.91 7.20
N LEU A 81 4.69 -6.17 7.80
CA LEU A 81 4.85 -4.73 7.65
C LEU A 81 6.25 -4.43 7.13
N VAL A 82 6.34 -3.61 6.08
CA VAL A 82 7.58 -2.99 5.61
C VAL A 82 7.43 -1.47 5.59
N TRP A 83 8.56 -0.75 5.70
CA TRP A 83 8.54 0.72 5.69
C TRP A 83 9.87 1.32 5.24
N THR A 84 9.84 2.57 4.80
CA THR A 84 11.02 3.42 4.59
C THR A 84 11.61 3.80 5.94
N SER A 85 12.82 3.33 6.23
CA SER A 85 13.48 3.51 7.54
C SER A 85 14.44 4.70 7.60
N SER A 86 14.81 5.26 6.45
CA SER A 86 15.78 6.37 6.33
C SER A 86 15.66 7.08 4.98
N TRP A 87 16.14 8.31 4.94
CA TRP A 87 16.25 9.09 3.70
C TRP A 87 17.32 8.57 2.73
N THR A 88 18.39 7.97 3.26
CA THR A 88 19.57 7.60 2.47
C THR A 88 20.15 6.25 2.90
N ASP A 89 19.30 5.24 3.10
CA ASP A 89 19.73 3.90 3.49
C ASP A 89 19.49 2.89 2.36
N ARG A 90 20.15 1.76 2.44
CA ARG A 90 20.07 0.64 1.48
C ARG A 90 19.29 -0.56 2.04
N ILE A 91 18.52 -0.28 3.09
CA ILE A 91 17.66 -1.24 3.79
C ILE A 91 16.23 -0.72 3.81
N ILE A 92 15.30 -1.61 4.10
CA ILE A 92 13.93 -1.30 4.51
C ILE A 92 13.68 -1.87 5.90
N GLY A 93 12.75 -1.29 6.66
CA GLY A 93 12.32 -1.85 7.93
C GLY A 93 11.32 -2.98 7.74
N TYR A 94 11.25 -3.90 8.69
CA TYR A 94 10.32 -5.02 8.72
C TYR A 94 9.90 -5.37 10.15
N ALA A 95 8.63 -5.71 10.32
CA ALA A 95 8.06 -6.36 11.50
C ALA A 95 6.85 -7.22 11.10
N SER A 96 6.40 -8.11 11.98
CA SER A 96 5.20 -8.90 11.77
C SER A 96 4.30 -8.91 12.99
N SER A 97 3.00 -9.18 12.79
CA SER A 97 2.00 -9.25 13.85
C SER A 97 0.92 -10.26 13.50
N ARG A 98 0.29 -10.87 14.52
CA ARG A 98 -0.91 -11.69 14.33
C ARG A 98 -2.21 -10.94 14.60
N ASP A 99 -2.11 -9.75 15.18
CA ASP A 99 -3.27 -8.99 15.66
C ASP A 99 -3.21 -7.49 15.38
N LEU A 100 -2.14 -7.02 14.68
CA LEU A 100 -1.85 -5.61 14.39
C LEU A 100 -1.59 -4.74 15.64
N ILE A 101 -1.57 -5.35 16.82
CA ILE A 101 -1.36 -4.70 18.12
C ILE A 101 0.03 -5.03 18.67
N HIS A 102 0.34 -6.33 18.72
CA HIS A 102 1.61 -6.84 19.21
C HIS A 102 2.53 -7.18 18.04
N TRP A 103 3.61 -6.45 17.93
CA TRP A 103 4.56 -6.56 16.82
C TRP A 103 5.80 -7.35 17.25
N SER A 104 6.36 -8.10 16.33
CA SER A 104 7.64 -8.78 16.48
C SER A 104 8.78 -7.78 16.72
N GLU A 105 9.97 -8.30 17.06
CA GLU A 105 11.19 -7.51 16.96
C GLU A 105 11.36 -6.95 15.55
N GLN A 106 11.70 -5.64 15.46
CA GLN A 106 11.93 -4.97 14.19
C GLN A 106 13.27 -5.38 13.60
N ARG A 107 13.30 -5.61 12.30
CA ARG A 107 14.50 -6.01 11.58
C ARG A 107 14.75 -5.14 10.35
N ALA A 108 16.00 -5.06 9.93
CA ALA A 108 16.40 -4.47 8.67
C ALA A 108 16.47 -5.54 7.57
N ILE A 109 15.83 -5.32 6.44
CA ILE A 109 16.01 -6.15 5.23
C ILE A 109 17.02 -5.44 4.33
N PRO A 110 18.21 -6.05 4.06
CA PRO A 110 19.31 -5.40 3.34
C PRO A 110 19.12 -5.48 1.81
N VAL A 111 18.08 -4.86 1.30
CA VAL A 111 17.60 -5.02 -0.09
C VAL A 111 18.54 -4.44 -1.16
N MET A 112 19.37 -3.42 -0.85
CA MET A 112 20.29 -2.77 -1.81
C MET A 112 21.75 -2.77 -1.35
N MET A 113 22.13 -3.62 -0.40
CA MET A 113 23.51 -3.64 0.13
C MET A 113 24.56 -4.06 -0.91
N HIS A 114 24.17 -4.80 -1.94
CA HIS A 114 25.01 -5.22 -3.07
C HIS A 114 25.34 -4.07 -4.04
N GLU A 115 24.61 -2.96 -3.98
CA GLU A 115 24.78 -1.78 -4.83
C GLU A 115 25.28 -0.62 -3.98
N GLU A 116 26.59 -0.39 -3.96
CA GLU A 116 27.23 0.61 -3.09
C GLU A 116 26.77 2.04 -3.35
N THR A 117 26.35 2.33 -4.58
CA THR A 117 25.93 3.67 -5.02
C THR A 117 24.44 3.90 -4.90
N ALA A 118 23.66 2.92 -4.48
CA ALA A 118 22.23 3.10 -4.26
C ALA A 118 21.98 4.18 -3.22
N HIS A 119 21.18 5.19 -3.59
CA HIS A 119 20.96 6.37 -2.76
C HIS A 119 19.94 6.13 -1.65
N ASN A 120 18.89 5.37 -1.93
CA ASN A 120 17.72 5.24 -1.08
C ASN A 120 16.99 3.91 -1.33
N CYS A 121 16.11 3.53 -0.39
CA CYS A 121 15.08 2.50 -0.54
C CYS A 121 13.78 3.09 -0.01
N TRP A 122 12.95 3.67 -0.89
CA TRP A 122 11.75 4.41 -0.50
C TRP A 122 10.48 3.71 -0.91
N ALA A 123 9.43 3.97 -0.13
CA ALA A 123 8.07 3.49 -0.35
C ALA A 123 8.03 1.99 -0.68
N PRO A 124 8.51 1.13 0.23
CA PRO A 124 8.37 -0.30 0.03
C PRO A 124 6.91 -0.71 0.10
N GLU A 125 6.50 -1.57 -0.83
CA GLU A 125 5.16 -2.13 -0.90
C GLU A 125 5.23 -3.65 -0.85
N LEU A 126 4.30 -4.26 -0.11
CA LEU A 126 4.12 -5.69 0.01
C LEU A 126 2.95 -6.18 -0.84
N PHE A 127 3.19 -7.24 -1.60
CA PHE A 127 2.15 -7.96 -2.31
C PHE A 127 2.35 -9.47 -2.16
N TYR A 128 1.32 -10.20 -1.74
CA TYR A 128 1.35 -11.66 -1.72
C TYR A 128 0.75 -12.20 -3.03
N ASP A 129 1.53 -12.94 -3.77
CA ASP A 129 1.11 -13.62 -4.99
C ASP A 129 0.71 -15.07 -4.69
N GLU A 130 -0.59 -15.33 -4.56
CA GLU A 130 -1.12 -16.65 -4.24
C GLU A 130 -0.66 -17.75 -5.21
N PRO A 131 -0.62 -17.53 -6.56
CA PRO A 131 -0.21 -18.57 -7.49
C PRO A 131 1.23 -19.06 -7.26
N SER A 132 2.17 -18.16 -6.96
CA SER A 132 3.57 -18.53 -6.67
C SER A 132 3.82 -18.85 -5.20
N GLY A 133 2.92 -18.42 -4.29
CA GLY A 133 3.10 -18.48 -2.86
C GLY A 133 4.27 -17.62 -2.37
N LEU A 134 4.54 -16.51 -3.05
CA LEU A 134 5.63 -15.59 -2.74
C LEU A 134 5.09 -14.23 -2.30
N PHE A 135 5.74 -13.65 -1.33
CA PHE A 135 5.65 -12.21 -1.09
C PHE A 135 6.62 -11.49 -2.01
N TYR A 136 6.12 -10.50 -2.70
CA TYR A 136 6.90 -9.51 -3.43
C TYR A 136 7.06 -8.29 -2.55
N ILE A 137 8.29 -7.86 -2.34
CA ILE A 137 8.63 -6.59 -1.73
C ILE A 137 9.21 -5.73 -2.83
N ILE A 138 8.50 -4.67 -3.21
CA ILE A 138 8.94 -3.72 -4.25
C ILE A 138 9.24 -2.37 -3.60
N TRP A 139 10.19 -1.61 -4.11
CA TRP A 139 10.55 -0.29 -3.59
C TRP A 139 11.20 0.57 -4.66
N ALA A 140 11.28 1.88 -4.42
CA ALA A 140 11.92 2.84 -5.31
C ALA A 140 13.36 3.12 -4.89
N THR A 141 14.30 3.05 -5.86
CA THR A 141 15.71 3.38 -5.67
C THR A 141 16.24 4.22 -6.81
N THR A 142 17.05 5.23 -6.47
CA THR A 142 17.94 5.91 -7.41
C THR A 142 19.34 5.32 -7.30
N ILE A 143 19.91 4.93 -8.45
CA ILE A 143 21.31 4.57 -8.58
C ILE A 143 21.98 5.63 -9.44
N PRO A 144 22.84 6.51 -8.88
CA PRO A 144 23.45 7.60 -9.62
C PRO A 144 24.16 7.15 -10.88
N GLY A 145 23.91 7.82 -11.97
CA GLY A 145 24.54 7.51 -13.27
C GLY A 145 23.84 6.42 -14.08
N ARG A 146 22.83 5.75 -13.56
CA ARG A 146 21.94 4.86 -14.33
C ARG A 146 20.75 5.62 -14.91
N HIS A 147 20.11 5.06 -15.93
CA HIS A 147 18.87 5.57 -16.55
C HIS A 147 18.98 7.03 -17.04
N LYS A 148 20.12 7.38 -17.64
CA LYS A 148 20.43 8.75 -18.10
C LYS A 148 19.52 9.24 -19.25
N GLU A 149 18.79 8.33 -19.85
CA GLU A 149 17.79 8.60 -20.89
C GLU A 149 16.62 9.42 -20.37
N VAL A 150 16.33 9.34 -19.06
CA VAL A 150 15.30 10.14 -18.40
C VAL A 150 15.95 11.39 -17.80
N PRO A 151 15.59 12.59 -18.27
CA PRO A 151 16.16 13.83 -17.75
C PRO A 151 15.68 14.11 -16.33
N VAL A 152 16.63 14.51 -15.49
CA VAL A 152 16.36 14.95 -14.11
C VAL A 152 16.93 16.36 -13.90
N ILE A 153 16.35 17.11 -12.98
CA ILE A 153 16.80 18.47 -12.65
C ILE A 153 17.52 18.50 -11.29
N GLU A 154 18.48 19.38 -11.15
CA GLU A 154 19.27 19.54 -9.91
C GLU A 154 18.39 19.90 -8.70
N SER A 155 17.32 20.68 -8.90
CA SER A 155 16.39 21.06 -7.83
C SER A 155 15.72 19.86 -7.14
N GLU A 156 15.66 18.71 -7.82
CA GLU A 156 15.19 17.43 -7.29
C GLU A 156 16.37 16.54 -6.83
N LYS A 157 17.54 17.13 -6.60
CA LYS A 157 18.78 16.45 -6.21
C LYS A 157 19.25 15.39 -7.21
N GLY A 158 18.82 15.48 -8.47
CA GLY A 158 19.16 14.52 -9.52
C GLY A 158 18.59 13.11 -9.29
N LEU A 159 17.55 12.96 -8.47
CA LEU A 159 16.93 11.66 -8.20
C LEU A 159 16.17 11.16 -9.43
N ASN A 160 16.47 9.92 -9.82
CA ASN A 160 15.90 9.23 -10.98
C ASN A 160 15.59 7.79 -10.60
N HIS A 161 14.42 7.60 -10.02
CA HIS A 161 14.03 6.35 -9.40
C HIS A 161 13.57 5.29 -10.42
N ARG A 162 13.80 4.03 -10.06
CA ARG A 162 13.18 2.85 -10.64
C ARG A 162 12.68 1.94 -9.53
N ILE A 163 11.71 1.09 -9.88
CA ILE A 163 11.19 0.11 -8.94
C ILE A 163 12.04 -1.15 -9.01
N TYR A 164 12.53 -1.59 -7.86
CA TYR A 164 13.26 -2.84 -7.65
C TYR A 164 12.44 -3.77 -6.79
N TYR A 165 12.79 -5.05 -6.73
CA TYR A 165 12.11 -6.03 -5.90
C TYR A 165 13.02 -7.15 -5.42
N VAL A 166 12.58 -7.79 -4.35
CA VAL A 166 12.96 -9.13 -3.91
C VAL A 166 11.69 -9.94 -3.67
N THR A 167 11.84 -11.27 -3.65
CA THR A 167 10.77 -12.17 -3.21
C THR A 167 11.19 -12.97 -1.99
N THR A 168 10.22 -13.37 -1.18
CA THR A 168 10.42 -14.24 -0.02
C THR A 168 9.18 -15.09 0.26
N ARG A 169 9.37 -16.20 0.99
CA ARG A 169 8.26 -17.03 1.53
C ARG A 169 8.11 -16.87 3.04
N ASP A 170 9.18 -16.50 3.71
CA ASP A 170 9.36 -16.65 5.17
C ASP A 170 9.91 -15.38 5.85
N PHE A 171 10.23 -14.35 5.08
CA PHE A 171 10.92 -13.14 5.53
C PHE A 171 12.27 -13.39 6.24
N GLU A 172 12.84 -14.58 6.07
CA GLU A 172 14.19 -14.96 6.52
C GLU A 172 15.15 -15.07 5.34
N THR A 173 14.67 -15.64 4.23
CA THR A 173 15.42 -15.80 3.00
C THR A 173 14.81 -14.98 1.87
N PHE A 174 15.66 -14.29 1.12
CA PHE A 174 15.23 -13.39 0.05
C PHE A 174 15.93 -13.76 -1.27
N SER A 175 15.22 -13.54 -2.37
CA SER A 175 15.85 -13.62 -3.69
C SER A 175 16.92 -12.53 -3.85
N GLU A 176 17.71 -12.64 -4.91
CA GLU A 176 18.51 -11.50 -5.37
C GLU A 176 17.61 -10.34 -5.76
N THR A 177 18.09 -9.11 -5.52
CA THR A 177 17.42 -7.89 -5.96
C THR A 177 17.44 -7.77 -7.47
N LYS A 178 16.29 -7.48 -8.06
CA LYS A 178 16.12 -7.28 -9.50
C LYS A 178 15.35 -6.01 -9.78
N LEU A 179 15.53 -5.49 -10.99
CA LEU A 179 14.72 -4.40 -11.53
C LEU A 179 13.30 -4.94 -11.79
N PHE A 180 12.30 -4.27 -11.23
CA PHE A 180 10.89 -4.65 -11.33
C PHE A 180 10.16 -3.87 -12.42
N PHE A 181 10.33 -2.54 -12.42
CA PHE A 181 9.64 -1.67 -13.36
C PHE A 181 10.53 -0.51 -13.79
N ASN A 182 10.69 -0.34 -15.12
CA ASN A 182 11.55 0.66 -15.74
C ASN A 182 10.85 1.34 -16.92
N PRO A 183 9.92 2.27 -16.65
CA PRO A 183 9.31 3.07 -17.70
C PRO A 183 10.27 4.15 -18.21
N ASP A 184 9.83 4.92 -19.20
CA ASP A 184 10.56 6.06 -19.79
C ASP A 184 10.50 7.34 -18.95
N PHE A 185 10.16 7.22 -17.67
CA PHE A 185 10.11 8.32 -16.69
C PHE A 185 10.66 7.89 -15.32
N SER A 186 10.99 8.86 -14.48
CA SER A 186 11.33 8.60 -13.08
C SER A 186 10.08 8.12 -12.34
N VAL A 187 10.12 6.90 -11.78
CA VAL A 187 8.97 6.24 -11.16
C VAL A 187 9.21 5.94 -9.69
N ILE A 188 8.24 6.26 -8.85
CA ILE A 188 8.25 6.02 -7.40
C ILE A 188 6.86 5.56 -6.95
N ASP A 189 6.73 5.10 -5.72
CA ASP A 189 5.46 4.78 -5.07
C ASP A 189 4.61 3.81 -5.90
N ALA A 190 5.10 2.61 -6.14
CA ALA A 190 4.37 1.57 -6.84
C ALA A 190 3.56 0.74 -5.85
N ALA A 191 2.27 0.54 -6.11
CA ALA A 191 1.39 -0.32 -5.32
C ALA A 191 0.60 -1.27 -6.21
N ILE A 192 0.41 -2.51 -5.76
CA ILE A 192 -0.22 -3.59 -6.55
C ILE A 192 -1.49 -4.06 -5.86
N VAL A 193 -2.56 -4.23 -6.64
CA VAL A 193 -3.81 -4.84 -6.18
C VAL A 193 -4.29 -5.88 -7.19
N ARG A 194 -4.91 -6.97 -6.72
CA ARG A 194 -5.55 -7.97 -7.57
C ARG A 194 -6.99 -7.58 -7.87
N ASP A 195 -7.34 -7.57 -9.15
CA ASP A 195 -8.73 -7.51 -9.62
C ASP A 195 -9.28 -8.94 -9.64
N GLU A 196 -9.95 -9.34 -8.57
CA GLU A 196 -10.47 -10.71 -8.42
C GLU A 196 -11.51 -11.06 -9.50
N THR A 197 -12.20 -10.06 -10.06
CA THR A 197 -13.24 -10.29 -11.07
C THR A 197 -12.66 -10.51 -12.46
N LYS A 198 -11.51 -9.93 -12.78
CA LYS A 198 -10.80 -10.06 -14.06
C LYS A 198 -9.62 -11.03 -14.00
N GLY A 199 -9.13 -11.31 -12.79
CA GLY A 199 -7.91 -12.08 -12.58
C GLY A 199 -6.63 -11.32 -12.94
N ASP A 200 -6.73 -10.00 -13.17
CA ASP A 200 -5.59 -9.15 -13.50
C ASP A 200 -4.95 -8.58 -12.22
N LEU A 201 -3.66 -8.28 -12.33
CA LEU A 201 -2.94 -7.45 -11.38
C LEU A 201 -2.90 -6.01 -11.90
N VAL A 202 -3.25 -5.08 -11.05
CA VAL A 202 -3.24 -3.65 -11.33
C VAL A 202 -2.12 -3.03 -10.52
N MET A 203 -1.18 -2.38 -11.18
CA MET A 203 -0.14 -1.59 -10.52
C MET A 203 -0.42 -0.11 -10.75
N VAL A 204 -0.48 0.64 -9.67
CA VAL A 204 -0.54 2.10 -9.69
C VAL A 204 0.83 2.63 -9.34
N VAL A 205 1.33 3.58 -10.10
CA VAL A 205 2.65 4.17 -9.92
C VAL A 205 2.57 5.69 -9.97
N LYS A 206 3.48 6.36 -9.28
CA LYS A 206 3.67 7.81 -9.43
C LYS A 206 4.70 8.10 -10.51
N ASN A 207 4.31 8.92 -11.50
CA ASN A 207 5.26 9.57 -12.38
C ASN A 207 5.93 10.71 -11.61
N GLU A 208 7.23 10.58 -11.35
CA GLU A 208 8.01 11.52 -10.55
C GLU A 208 8.77 12.53 -11.42
N ASN A 209 8.54 12.56 -12.74
CA ASN A 209 9.21 13.51 -13.62
C ASN A 209 9.04 14.95 -13.15
N SER A 210 10.12 15.70 -13.24
CA SER A 210 10.19 17.10 -12.84
C SER A 210 10.28 18.04 -14.02
N LEU A 211 10.59 17.51 -15.23
CA LEU A 211 10.73 18.29 -16.44
C LEU A 211 10.15 17.55 -17.67
N PRO A 212 8.92 17.89 -18.12
CA PRO A 212 7.93 18.71 -17.39
C PRO A 212 7.54 18.07 -16.06
N ALA A 213 7.05 18.86 -15.11
CA ALA A 213 6.55 18.32 -13.85
C ALA A 213 5.25 17.55 -14.09
N GLU A 214 5.28 16.26 -13.80
CA GLU A 214 4.12 15.37 -13.92
C GLU A 214 3.47 15.13 -12.55
N LYS A 215 4.18 14.53 -11.61
CA LYS A 215 3.75 14.33 -10.21
C LYS A 215 2.31 13.80 -10.08
N ASN A 216 1.94 12.87 -10.95
CA ASN A 216 0.60 12.27 -11.07
C ASN A 216 0.67 10.74 -10.98
N LEU A 217 -0.50 10.11 -10.81
CA LEU A 217 -0.61 8.66 -10.77
C LEU A 217 -1.02 8.09 -12.12
N ARG A 218 -0.47 6.91 -12.43
CA ARG A 218 -0.71 6.16 -13.65
C ARG A 218 -0.88 4.67 -13.35
N VAL A 219 -1.50 3.95 -14.27
CA VAL A 219 -1.84 2.52 -14.10
C VAL A 219 -1.23 1.69 -15.21
N THR A 220 -0.73 0.51 -14.87
CA THR A 220 -0.41 -0.58 -15.78
C THR A 220 -0.98 -1.89 -15.26
N ARG A 221 -1.10 -2.91 -16.10
CA ARG A 221 -1.75 -4.18 -15.76
C ARG A 221 -0.99 -5.36 -16.31
N THR A 222 -1.02 -6.47 -15.58
CA THR A 222 -0.54 -7.78 -16.03
C THR A 222 -1.44 -8.89 -15.52
N ARG A 223 -1.36 -10.06 -16.09
CA ARG A 223 -2.08 -11.24 -15.61
C ARG A 223 -1.29 -12.04 -14.58
N ASN A 224 0.02 -11.94 -14.64
CA ASN A 224 0.90 -12.60 -13.68
C ASN A 224 2.19 -11.77 -13.48
N LEU A 225 2.85 -11.98 -12.34
CA LEU A 225 4.08 -11.26 -12.00
C LEU A 225 5.32 -11.81 -12.71
N GLU A 226 5.28 -13.04 -13.21
CA GLU A 226 6.41 -13.66 -13.93
C GLU A 226 6.68 -12.95 -15.25
N ASP A 227 5.62 -12.52 -15.95
CA ASP A 227 5.74 -11.74 -17.19
C ASP A 227 6.12 -10.27 -16.94
N GLY A 228 6.05 -9.81 -15.67
CA GLY A 228 6.22 -8.42 -15.31
C GLY A 228 5.04 -7.53 -15.74
N PHE A 229 5.19 -6.24 -15.50
CA PHE A 229 4.23 -5.23 -15.96
C PHE A 229 4.72 -4.56 -17.25
N PRO A 230 3.82 -4.32 -18.24
CA PRO A 230 4.16 -3.49 -19.39
C PRO A 230 4.63 -2.10 -18.94
N THR A 231 5.70 -1.59 -19.56
CA THR A 231 6.24 -0.26 -19.25
C THR A 231 5.37 0.88 -19.77
N GLU A 232 4.46 0.59 -20.72
CA GLU A 232 3.41 1.51 -21.14
C GLU A 232 2.39 1.61 -20.00
N VAL A 233 2.09 2.86 -19.66
CA VAL A 233 1.14 3.19 -18.58
C VAL A 233 -0.02 3.99 -19.13
N SER A 234 -1.13 4.04 -18.39
CA SER A 234 -2.27 4.89 -18.71
C SER A 234 -1.89 6.38 -18.79
N PRO A 235 -2.72 7.25 -19.35
CA PRO A 235 -2.72 8.65 -19.00
C PRO A 235 -2.85 8.85 -17.49
N ALA A 236 -2.58 10.06 -16.99
CA ALA A 236 -2.79 10.39 -15.58
C ALA A 236 -4.23 10.06 -15.16
N ILE A 237 -4.37 9.34 -14.03
CA ILE A 237 -5.68 9.00 -13.45
C ILE A 237 -6.13 10.03 -12.41
N THR A 238 -5.25 10.98 -12.06
CA THR A 238 -5.48 12.06 -11.10
C THR A 238 -5.61 13.40 -11.81
N GLY A 239 -6.18 14.40 -11.13
CA GLY A 239 -6.38 15.74 -11.67
C GLY A 239 -5.08 16.56 -11.77
N ASP A 240 -5.24 17.85 -12.09
CA ASP A 240 -4.13 18.80 -12.23
C ASP A 240 -3.63 19.29 -10.85
N TYR A 241 -3.13 18.36 -10.08
CA TYR A 241 -2.50 18.60 -8.77
C TYR A 241 -1.41 17.55 -8.51
N TRP A 242 -0.45 17.90 -7.68
CA TRP A 242 0.62 16.97 -7.31
C TRP A 242 0.14 16.01 -6.22
N CYS A 243 0.39 14.73 -6.45
CA CYS A 243 0.04 13.67 -5.51
C CYS A 243 1.11 12.56 -5.49
N GLU A 244 1.08 11.77 -4.42
CA GLU A 244 1.99 10.66 -4.18
C GLU A 244 1.30 9.56 -3.37
N GLY A 245 1.99 8.42 -3.19
CA GLY A 245 1.56 7.38 -2.30
C GLY A 245 0.24 6.72 -2.67
N PRO A 246 0.11 6.12 -3.88
CA PRO A 246 -1.12 5.43 -4.24
C PRO A 246 -1.38 4.23 -3.34
N ALA A 247 -2.60 4.13 -2.81
CA ALA A 247 -3.09 2.98 -2.07
C ALA A 247 -4.33 2.42 -2.78
N PRO A 248 -4.17 1.50 -3.74
CA PRO A 248 -5.29 0.90 -4.45
C PRO A 248 -6.03 -0.11 -3.58
N LEU A 249 -7.36 -0.08 -3.64
CA LEU A 249 -8.24 -1.00 -2.90
C LEU A 249 -9.52 -1.26 -3.67
N PHE A 250 -9.95 -2.51 -3.77
CA PHE A 250 -11.30 -2.85 -4.22
C PHE A 250 -12.29 -2.75 -3.05
N VAL A 251 -13.28 -1.87 -3.17
CA VAL A 251 -14.44 -1.75 -2.29
C VAL A 251 -15.66 -2.24 -3.11
N GLY A 252 -16.16 -3.43 -2.82
CA GLY A 252 -17.03 -4.14 -3.75
C GLY A 252 -16.33 -4.34 -5.09
N ASP A 253 -17.01 -3.98 -6.18
CA ASP A 253 -16.46 -4.07 -7.55
C ASP A 253 -15.74 -2.80 -8.00
N ALA A 254 -15.71 -1.75 -7.18
CA ALA A 254 -15.09 -0.48 -7.54
C ALA A 254 -13.63 -0.43 -7.06
N LEU A 255 -12.74 0.00 -7.95
CA LEU A 255 -11.33 0.23 -7.64
C LEU A 255 -11.14 1.67 -7.17
N TYR A 256 -10.86 1.83 -5.88
CA TYR A 256 -10.43 3.08 -5.28
C TYR A 256 -8.91 3.17 -5.33
N VAL A 257 -8.39 4.36 -5.58
CA VAL A 257 -6.97 4.69 -5.39
C VAL A 257 -6.92 5.93 -4.51
N TYR A 258 -6.47 5.75 -3.27
CA TYR A 258 -6.23 6.84 -2.33
C TYR A 258 -4.82 7.37 -2.54
N PHE A 259 -4.59 8.66 -2.21
CA PHE A 259 -3.28 9.28 -2.38
C PHE A 259 -3.13 10.56 -1.54
N ASP A 260 -1.88 10.92 -1.27
CA ASP A 260 -1.50 12.13 -0.56
C ASP A 260 -1.36 13.31 -1.54
N LYS A 261 -2.25 14.30 -1.45
CA LYS A 261 -2.12 15.60 -2.13
C LYS A 261 -1.17 16.48 -1.31
N TYR A 262 0.10 16.05 -1.23
CA TYR A 262 1.09 16.53 -0.27
C TYR A 262 1.34 18.03 -0.26
N ARG A 263 1.13 18.73 -1.38
CA ARG A 263 1.20 20.20 -1.43
C ARG A 263 -0.03 20.88 -0.83
N ASN A 264 -1.14 20.18 -0.78
CA ASN A 264 -2.40 20.67 -0.23
C ASN A 264 -2.62 20.22 1.22
N HIS A 265 -1.70 19.40 1.78
CA HIS A 265 -1.84 18.79 3.11
C HIS A 265 -3.18 18.08 3.29
N ARG A 266 -3.62 17.35 2.26
CA ARG A 266 -4.91 16.69 2.19
C ARG A 266 -4.78 15.34 1.49
N TYR A 267 -5.45 14.35 2.03
CA TYR A 267 -5.62 13.07 1.35
C TYR A 267 -6.79 13.15 0.35
N GLY A 268 -6.70 12.41 -0.73
CA GLY A 268 -7.72 12.35 -1.76
C GLY A 268 -7.90 10.94 -2.30
N ALA A 269 -8.85 10.78 -3.23
CA ALA A 269 -9.07 9.52 -3.91
C ALA A 269 -9.64 9.74 -5.31
N VAL A 270 -9.34 8.80 -6.20
CA VAL A 270 -10.09 8.56 -7.43
C VAL A 270 -10.72 7.17 -7.39
N VAL A 271 -11.84 7.00 -8.07
CA VAL A 271 -12.54 5.72 -8.16
C VAL A 271 -12.82 5.35 -9.62
N SER A 272 -12.62 4.08 -9.93
CA SER A 272 -13.07 3.48 -11.19
C SER A 272 -14.10 2.40 -10.90
N ARG A 273 -15.21 2.43 -11.68
CA ARG A 273 -16.28 1.43 -11.64
C ARG A 273 -16.32 0.54 -12.88
N ASP A 274 -15.33 0.68 -13.74
CA ASP A 274 -15.20 -0.02 -15.01
C ASP A 274 -13.83 -0.69 -15.16
N HIS A 275 -13.26 -1.16 -14.02
CA HIS A 275 -11.96 -1.82 -13.94
C HIS A 275 -10.79 -0.94 -14.43
N GLY A 276 -10.81 0.34 -14.09
CA GLY A 276 -9.70 1.28 -14.37
C GLY A 276 -9.67 1.82 -15.80
N GLN A 277 -10.79 1.77 -16.55
CA GLN A 277 -10.89 2.40 -17.87
C GLN A 277 -11.17 3.90 -17.74
N THR A 278 -12.06 4.29 -16.81
CA THR A 278 -12.36 5.69 -16.49
C THR A 278 -12.23 5.93 -14.99
N TRP A 279 -11.96 7.18 -14.61
CA TRP A 279 -11.72 7.58 -13.24
C TRP A 279 -12.51 8.82 -12.87
N GLU A 280 -13.11 8.79 -11.70
CA GLU A 280 -13.82 9.92 -11.08
C GLU A 280 -12.98 10.40 -9.87
N ASP A 281 -12.66 11.70 -9.80
CA ASP A 281 -12.06 12.30 -8.60
C ASP A 281 -13.13 12.47 -7.53
N ILE A 282 -12.96 11.76 -6.42
CA ILE A 282 -13.86 11.78 -5.27
C ILE A 282 -13.20 12.38 -4.01
N SER A 283 -12.12 13.15 -4.19
CA SER A 283 -11.34 13.73 -3.10
C SER A 283 -12.18 14.57 -2.14
N ASP A 284 -13.31 15.12 -2.59
CA ASP A 284 -14.23 15.89 -1.74
C ASP A 284 -15.24 15.02 -0.97
N ARG A 285 -15.34 13.74 -1.28
CA ARG A 285 -16.23 12.78 -0.62
C ARG A 285 -15.52 11.98 0.45
N VAL A 286 -14.21 11.73 0.28
CA VAL A 286 -13.46 10.95 1.25
C VAL A 286 -13.01 11.79 2.45
N SER A 287 -13.04 11.18 3.63
CA SER A 287 -12.53 11.77 4.85
C SER A 287 -11.47 10.88 5.48
N PHE A 288 -10.40 11.51 5.97
CA PHE A 288 -9.26 10.81 6.59
C PHE A 288 -8.87 11.46 7.92
N PRO A 289 -8.18 10.72 8.80
CA PRO A 289 -7.57 11.30 9.99
C PRO A 289 -6.65 12.48 9.65
N GLU A 290 -6.60 13.47 10.55
CA GLU A 290 -5.71 14.62 10.39
C GLU A 290 -4.24 14.19 10.36
N GLY A 291 -3.44 14.80 9.49
CA GLY A 291 -2.01 14.54 9.39
C GLY A 291 -1.62 13.23 8.72
N ILE A 292 -2.57 12.46 8.19
CA ILE A 292 -2.28 11.23 7.44
C ILE A 292 -1.35 11.50 6.27
N ARG A 293 -0.40 10.61 6.08
CA ARG A 293 0.53 10.59 4.94
C ARG A 293 0.53 9.19 4.32
N HIS A 294 1.21 9.06 3.20
CA HIS A 294 1.35 7.86 2.40
C HIS A 294 1.34 6.56 3.22
N GLY A 295 0.55 5.57 2.78
CA GLY A 295 0.41 4.24 3.37
C GLY A 295 -0.38 3.30 2.47
N THR A 296 -0.82 2.17 3.02
CA THR A 296 -1.47 1.10 2.27
C THR A 296 -2.86 0.81 2.79
N ALA A 297 -3.82 0.65 1.87
CA ALA A 297 -5.18 0.21 2.18
C ALA A 297 -5.32 -1.31 1.96
N PHE A 298 -5.94 -2.02 2.88
CA PHE A 298 -6.12 -3.47 2.79
C PHE A 298 -7.40 -3.95 3.47
N LYS A 299 -7.88 -5.13 3.06
CA LYS A 299 -9.07 -5.78 3.64
C LYS A 299 -8.69 -6.56 4.89
N VAL A 300 -9.58 -6.58 5.86
CA VAL A 300 -9.52 -7.46 7.04
C VAL A 300 -10.88 -8.06 7.34
N SER A 301 -10.90 -9.13 8.15
CA SER A 301 -12.16 -9.66 8.69
C SER A 301 -12.73 -8.72 9.75
N LYS A 302 -14.03 -8.82 10.01
CA LYS A 302 -14.70 -8.07 11.08
C LYS A 302 -14.10 -8.35 12.46
N GLU A 303 -13.69 -9.59 12.70
CA GLU A 303 -13.08 -10.01 13.98
C GLU A 303 -11.78 -9.24 14.25
N VAL A 304 -10.95 -9.03 13.23
CA VAL A 304 -9.72 -8.23 13.35
C VAL A 304 -10.07 -6.78 13.69
N LEU A 305 -11.04 -6.19 13.00
CA LEU A 305 -11.49 -4.83 13.32
C LEU A 305 -12.06 -4.72 14.74
N GLU A 306 -12.93 -5.63 15.15
CA GLU A 306 -13.51 -5.64 16.50
C GLU A 306 -12.43 -5.77 17.59
N GLN A 307 -11.38 -6.54 17.34
CA GLN A 307 -10.25 -6.65 18.25
C GLN A 307 -9.51 -5.31 18.40
N LEU A 308 -9.27 -4.60 17.29
CA LEU A 308 -8.63 -3.29 17.31
C LEU A 308 -9.51 -2.21 18.00
N LEU A 309 -10.82 -2.25 17.79
CA LEU A 309 -11.76 -1.33 18.42
C LEU A 309 -11.85 -1.51 19.95
N ARG A 310 -11.73 -2.75 20.45
CA ARG A 310 -11.71 -3.03 21.89
C ARG A 310 -10.53 -2.40 22.63
N LEU A 311 -9.44 -2.07 21.97
CA LEU A 311 -8.33 -1.32 22.57
C LEU A 311 -8.76 0.09 22.99
N GLN A 312 -9.62 0.73 22.19
CA GLN A 312 -10.09 2.09 22.44
C GLN A 312 -11.04 2.19 23.64
N GLU A 313 -11.68 1.07 24.02
CA GLU A 313 -12.64 1.02 25.14
C GLU A 313 -11.97 0.77 26.50
N GLN A 314 -10.69 0.39 26.51
CA GLN A 314 -9.94 0.01 27.73
C GLN A 314 -9.07 1.15 28.32
N GLU A 315 -8.94 2.28 27.63
CA GLU A 315 -8.27 3.50 28.09
C GLU A 315 -9.30 4.56 28.55
#